data_c098342d16a2d1218d344a38868b396f
#
_entry.id   c098342d16a2d1218d344a38868b396f
#
_cell.length_a   1.000
_cell.length_b   1.000
_cell.length_c   1.000
_cell.angle_alpha   90.00
_cell.angle_beta   90.00
_cell.angle_gamma   90.00
#
_symmetry.space_group_name_H-M   'P 1'
#
loop_
_entity.id
_entity.type
_entity.pdbx_description
1 polymer ?
#
loop_
_entity_poly.entity_id
_entity_poly.type
_entity_poly.pdbx_seq_one_letter_code
_entity_poly.pdbx_strand_id
1 'polypeptide(L)'
;MSFSPTRSLAAAAGLAIATASLAACAPSSSAHGLAVVATTTQICDYVTQIAAKSADISLDKTDAAGKSSHVGAQKDGAALTMSLTCLLAPNASAHEHEMTPAQTTALAQADVMAVSGVDLEHFLDDAVVSSGFKGRMVVTSGVLTAADI
;
A
#
# COMPACT_ATOMS: atom_id res chain seq x y z
N MET A 1 7.14 55.31 66.81
CA MET A 1 7.29 56.22 65.63
C MET A 1 7.28 55.29 64.41
N SER A 2 6.19 55.39 63.68
CA SER A 2 5.82 54.45 62.59
C SER A 2 6.05 55.17 61.28
N PHE A 3 6.75 54.57 60.35
CA PHE A 3 6.82 54.96 58.95
C PHE A 3 6.60 53.76 58.04
N SER A 4 5.45 53.76 57.39
CA SER A 4 5.16 52.89 56.24
C SER A 4 5.65 53.52 54.97
N PRO A 5 6.21 52.77 54.03
CA PRO A 5 6.28 53.16 52.65
C PRO A 5 5.33 52.35 51.78
N THR A 6 4.63 53.11 51.01
CA THR A 6 3.69 52.73 49.91
C THR A 6 4.33 51.82 48.84
N ARG A 7 3.61 50.75 48.52
CA ARG A 7 3.98 49.83 47.46
C ARG A 7 3.38 50.29 46.13
N SER A 8 4.24 50.58 45.16
CA SER A 8 3.86 50.82 43.77
C SER A 8 3.63 49.48 43.05
N LEU A 9 2.42 49.25 42.52
CA LEU A 9 2.14 48.17 41.60
C LEU A 9 2.65 48.55 40.21
N ALA A 10 3.64 47.83 39.70
CA ALA A 10 3.98 47.84 38.28
C ALA A 10 3.21 46.71 37.58
N ALA A 11 2.29 47.11 36.70
CA ALA A 11 1.56 46.20 35.84
C ALA A 11 2.47 45.82 34.65
N ALA A 12 2.89 44.57 34.62
CA ALA A 12 3.58 43.99 33.45
C ALA A 12 2.54 43.39 32.52
N ALA A 13 2.31 44.07 31.41
CA ALA A 13 1.50 43.51 30.31
C ALA A 13 2.30 42.44 29.58
N GLY A 14 1.95 41.19 29.80
CA GLY A 14 2.51 40.05 29.09
C GLY A 14 1.90 39.93 27.68
N LEU A 15 2.71 40.14 26.64
CA LEU A 15 2.36 39.92 25.25
C LEU A 15 2.40 38.41 24.98
N ALA A 16 1.24 37.77 24.93
CA ALA A 16 1.11 36.37 24.54
C ALA A 16 1.28 36.22 23.01
N ILE A 17 2.44 35.77 22.58
CA ILE A 17 2.67 35.41 21.18
C ILE A 17 2.02 34.04 20.96
N ALA A 18 0.89 34.02 20.28
CA ALA A 18 0.26 32.80 19.79
C ALA A 18 1.09 32.25 18.64
N THR A 19 1.93 31.25 18.90
CA THR A 19 2.56 30.46 17.85
C THR A 19 1.53 29.54 17.22
N ALA A 20 0.99 29.96 16.06
CA ALA A 20 0.21 29.10 15.21
C ALA A 20 1.13 27.99 14.67
N SER A 21 1.01 26.80 15.24
CA SER A 21 1.61 25.60 14.69
C SER A 21 0.95 25.31 13.34
N LEU A 22 1.67 25.55 12.24
CA LEU A 22 1.30 24.94 10.96
C LEU A 22 1.47 23.42 11.14
N ALA A 23 0.36 22.73 11.37
CA ALA A 23 0.29 21.32 11.21
C ALA A 23 0.54 21.04 9.72
N ALA A 24 1.79 20.74 9.37
CA ALA A 24 2.13 20.21 8.07
C ALA A 24 1.26 18.96 7.87
N CYS A 25 0.43 18.95 6.82
CA CYS A 25 -0.21 17.75 6.32
C CYS A 25 0.90 16.82 5.84
N ALA A 26 1.50 16.07 6.75
CA ALA A 26 2.22 14.88 6.37
C ALA A 26 1.19 13.96 5.72
N PRO A 27 1.45 13.40 4.52
CA PRO A 27 0.60 12.36 3.99
C PRO A 27 0.55 11.28 5.07
N SER A 28 -0.65 10.99 5.57
CA SER A 28 -0.87 9.88 6.47
C SER A 28 -0.43 8.63 5.71
N SER A 29 0.75 8.10 6.04
CA SER A 29 1.09 6.73 5.70
C SER A 29 -0.03 5.89 6.33
N SER A 30 -0.87 5.30 5.47
CA SER A 30 -1.93 4.41 5.88
C SER A 30 -1.32 3.41 6.86
N ALA A 31 -1.93 3.25 8.05
CA ALA A 31 -1.52 2.29 9.06
C ALA A 31 -1.59 0.83 8.56
N HIS A 32 -2.17 0.64 7.38
CA HIS A 32 -2.17 -0.58 6.58
C HIS A 32 -1.09 -0.43 5.53
N GLY A 33 -0.11 -1.35 5.51
CA GLY A 33 0.92 -1.37 4.46
C GLY A 33 0.31 -1.42 3.05
N LEU A 34 1.13 -1.25 2.02
CA LEU A 34 0.72 -1.27 0.62
C LEU A 34 0.16 -2.65 0.24
N ALA A 35 -1.12 -2.71 -0.12
CA ALA A 35 -1.78 -3.93 -0.56
C ALA A 35 -1.64 -4.09 -2.09
N VAL A 36 -1.00 -5.17 -2.51
CA VAL A 36 -0.71 -5.49 -3.92
C VAL A 36 -1.34 -6.81 -4.31
N VAL A 37 -1.99 -6.83 -5.46
CA VAL A 37 -2.44 -8.06 -6.13
C VAL A 37 -1.62 -8.28 -7.39
N ALA A 38 -1.00 -9.45 -7.53
CA ALA A 38 -0.25 -9.86 -8.72
C ALA A 38 -1.08 -10.86 -9.54
N THR A 39 -1.32 -10.55 -10.80
CA THR A 39 -2.21 -11.34 -11.67
C THR A 39 -1.53 -12.58 -12.23
N THR A 40 -0.20 -12.58 -12.34
CA THR A 40 0.58 -13.72 -12.87
C THR A 40 1.65 -14.21 -11.90
N THR A 41 2.13 -15.43 -12.11
CA THR A 41 3.20 -16.03 -11.32
C THR A 41 4.51 -15.26 -11.46
N GLN A 42 4.79 -14.71 -12.64
CA GLN A 42 6.00 -13.91 -12.93
C GLN A 42 6.01 -12.63 -12.10
N ILE A 43 4.89 -11.89 -12.10
CA ILE A 43 4.77 -10.65 -11.32
C ILE A 43 4.87 -10.95 -9.83
N CYS A 44 4.19 -12.02 -9.37
CA CYS A 44 4.28 -12.48 -7.99
C CYS A 44 5.73 -12.77 -7.58
N ASP A 45 6.50 -13.44 -8.45
CA ASP A 45 7.91 -13.74 -8.24
C ASP A 45 8.77 -12.46 -8.23
N TYR A 46 8.57 -11.53 -9.16
CA TYR A 46 9.32 -10.27 -9.21
C TYR A 46 9.15 -9.46 -7.91
N VAL A 47 7.92 -9.27 -7.45
CA VAL A 47 7.64 -8.55 -6.19
C VAL A 47 8.27 -9.28 -5.00
N THR A 48 8.18 -10.61 -4.97
CA THR A 48 8.79 -11.45 -3.93
C THR A 48 10.31 -11.29 -3.90
N GLN A 49 10.97 -11.33 -5.07
CA GLN A 49 12.43 -11.19 -5.17
C GLN A 49 12.91 -9.78 -4.81
N ILE A 50 12.17 -8.74 -5.19
CA ILE A 50 12.47 -7.36 -4.81
C ILE A 50 12.44 -7.22 -3.29
N ALA A 51 11.39 -7.72 -2.64
CA ALA A 51 11.29 -7.69 -1.19
C ALA A 51 12.41 -8.50 -0.50
N ALA A 52 12.71 -9.70 -1.02
CA ALA A 52 13.75 -10.57 -0.46
C ALA A 52 15.15 -9.96 -0.49
N LYS A 53 15.41 -9.07 -1.46
CA LYS A 53 16.72 -8.40 -1.63
C LYS A 53 16.79 -7.03 -0.98
N SER A 54 15.67 -6.51 -0.47
CA SER A 54 15.61 -5.20 0.19
C SER A 54 15.69 -5.35 1.71
N ALA A 55 16.53 -4.53 2.33
CA ALA A 55 16.55 -4.41 3.79
C ALA A 55 15.39 -3.56 4.33
N ASP A 56 14.67 -2.87 3.45
CA ASP A 56 13.67 -1.85 3.80
C ASP A 56 12.23 -2.29 3.56
N ILE A 57 12.02 -3.46 2.91
CA ILE A 57 10.68 -3.96 2.57
C ILE A 57 10.35 -5.19 3.42
N SER A 58 9.23 -5.10 4.15
CA SER A 58 8.59 -6.22 4.84
C SER A 58 7.39 -6.68 4.02
N LEU A 59 7.38 -7.91 3.54
CA LEU A 59 6.35 -8.45 2.67
C LEU A 59 5.64 -9.64 3.31
N ASP A 60 4.33 -9.53 3.49
CA ASP A 60 3.44 -10.66 3.78
C ASP A 60 2.81 -11.14 2.46
N LYS A 61 3.22 -12.31 1.99
CA LYS A 61 2.76 -12.91 0.74
C LYS A 61 1.71 -13.97 1.00
N THR A 62 0.62 -13.92 0.24
CA THR A 62 -0.40 -14.99 0.17
C THR A 62 -0.38 -15.59 -1.24
N ASP A 63 -0.15 -16.89 -1.36
CA ASP A 63 -0.14 -17.59 -2.63
C ASP A 63 -1.57 -17.91 -3.12
N ALA A 64 -1.67 -18.46 -4.34
CA ALA A 64 -2.96 -18.80 -4.95
C ALA A 64 -3.76 -19.85 -4.16
N ALA A 65 -3.12 -20.64 -3.31
CA ALA A 65 -3.76 -21.60 -2.42
C ALA A 65 -4.19 -20.99 -1.07
N GLY A 66 -3.96 -19.68 -0.87
CA GLY A 66 -4.26 -18.98 0.37
C GLY A 66 -3.22 -19.16 1.48
N LYS A 67 -2.06 -19.76 1.19
CA LYS A 67 -0.99 -19.93 2.16
C LYS A 67 -0.18 -18.65 2.29
N SER A 68 -0.03 -18.19 3.53
CA SER A 68 0.78 -17.00 3.83
C SER A 68 2.23 -17.35 4.16
N SER A 69 3.13 -16.43 3.79
CA SER A 69 4.56 -16.47 4.11
C SER A 69 5.10 -15.07 4.24
N HIS A 70 6.17 -14.89 5.02
CA HIS A 70 6.86 -13.61 5.18
C HIS A 70 8.19 -13.60 4.41
N VAL A 71 8.51 -12.47 3.77
CA VAL A 71 9.71 -12.26 2.96
C VAL A 71 10.29 -10.86 3.22
N GLY A 72 11.62 -10.75 3.23
CA GLY A 72 12.33 -9.48 3.38
C GLY A 72 12.54 -9.04 4.83
N ALA A 73 12.50 -7.74 5.08
CA ALA A 73 12.78 -7.16 6.39
C ALA A 73 11.69 -7.48 7.42
N GLN A 74 12.06 -7.45 8.71
CA GLN A 74 11.06 -7.52 9.78
C GLN A 74 10.22 -6.24 9.82
N LYS A 75 8.94 -6.34 10.19
CA LYS A 75 7.97 -5.23 10.16
C LYS A 75 8.44 -4.01 10.94
N ASP A 76 8.99 -4.22 12.13
CA ASP A 76 9.38 -3.13 13.05
C ASP A 76 10.57 -2.30 12.54
N GLY A 77 11.30 -2.77 11.54
CA GLY A 77 12.46 -2.08 10.95
C GLY A 77 12.26 -1.69 9.49
N ALA A 78 11.15 -2.08 8.87
CA ALA A 78 10.91 -1.82 7.47
C ALA A 78 10.43 -0.40 7.21
N ALA A 79 10.99 0.23 6.18
CA ALA A 79 10.50 1.52 5.68
C ALA A 79 9.17 1.38 4.92
N LEU A 80 8.92 0.19 4.35
CA LEU A 80 7.69 -0.16 3.64
C LEU A 80 7.19 -1.53 4.09
N THR A 81 5.94 -1.59 4.56
CA THR A 81 5.22 -2.84 4.75
C THR A 81 4.30 -3.08 3.57
N MET A 82 4.28 -4.32 3.07
CA MET A 82 3.47 -4.73 1.93
C MET A 82 2.71 -6.02 2.23
N SER A 83 1.52 -6.15 1.68
CA SER A 83 0.84 -7.43 1.50
C SER A 83 0.74 -7.75 0.01
N LEU A 84 1.06 -8.97 -0.38
CA LEU A 84 0.99 -9.44 -1.77
C LEU A 84 0.07 -10.64 -1.87
N THR A 85 -0.98 -10.53 -2.67
CA THR A 85 -1.82 -11.66 -3.06
C THR A 85 -1.47 -12.08 -4.48
N CYS A 86 -1.04 -13.34 -4.66
CA CYS A 86 -0.74 -13.92 -5.96
C CYS A 86 -1.97 -14.71 -6.46
N LEU A 87 -2.52 -14.33 -7.60
CA LEU A 87 -3.76 -14.96 -8.10
C LEU A 87 -3.52 -16.33 -8.71
N LEU A 88 -2.41 -16.53 -9.45
CA LEU A 88 -2.15 -17.77 -10.16
C LEU A 88 -1.24 -18.72 -9.39
N ALA A 89 -1.63 -20.00 -9.40
CA ALA A 89 -0.75 -21.08 -8.99
C ALA A 89 0.35 -21.34 -10.04
N PRO A 90 1.49 -21.92 -9.66
CA PRO A 90 2.47 -22.39 -10.65
C PRO A 90 1.83 -23.28 -11.71
N ASN A 91 2.14 -23.02 -12.98
CA ASN A 91 1.62 -23.71 -14.17
C ASN A 91 0.12 -23.50 -14.44
N ALA A 92 -0.58 -22.60 -13.74
CA ALA A 92 -1.94 -22.20 -14.10
C ALA A 92 -1.92 -21.26 -15.31
N SER A 93 -2.97 -21.33 -16.12
CA SER A 93 -3.16 -20.45 -17.28
C SER A 93 -3.77 -19.12 -16.85
N ALA A 94 -3.16 -18.01 -17.26
CA ALA A 94 -3.73 -16.67 -17.04
C ALA A 94 -4.98 -16.43 -17.92
N HIS A 95 -5.09 -17.12 -19.07
CA HIS A 95 -6.26 -16.99 -19.96
C HIS A 95 -7.52 -17.69 -19.43
N GLU A 96 -7.33 -18.71 -18.58
CA GLU A 96 -8.42 -19.55 -18.10
C GLU A 96 -8.67 -19.37 -16.59
N HIS A 97 -8.09 -18.33 -16.00
CA HIS A 97 -8.19 -18.09 -14.56
C HIS A 97 -9.57 -17.54 -14.20
N GLU A 98 -10.19 -18.19 -13.20
CA GLU A 98 -11.39 -17.69 -12.55
C GLU A 98 -11.05 -17.31 -11.10
N MET A 99 -11.46 -16.11 -10.70
CA MET A 99 -11.16 -15.61 -9.36
C MET A 99 -11.99 -16.28 -8.29
N THR A 100 -11.34 -16.72 -7.22
CA THR A 100 -12.04 -17.17 -6.02
C THR A 100 -12.62 -15.97 -5.24
N PRO A 101 -13.65 -16.18 -4.38
CA PRO A 101 -14.18 -15.11 -3.54
C PRO A 101 -13.14 -14.42 -2.66
N ALA A 102 -12.15 -15.17 -2.18
CA ALA A 102 -11.04 -14.61 -1.39
C ALA A 102 -10.15 -13.69 -2.23
N GLN A 103 -9.85 -14.07 -3.48
CA GLN A 103 -9.09 -13.26 -4.43
C GLN A 103 -9.87 -12.00 -4.84
N THR A 104 -11.18 -12.11 -5.08
CA THR A 104 -12.05 -10.95 -5.34
C THR A 104 -12.04 -9.97 -4.16
N THR A 105 -12.10 -10.47 -2.92
CA THR A 105 -12.02 -9.64 -1.72
C THR A 105 -10.65 -8.96 -1.61
N ALA A 106 -9.56 -9.69 -1.87
CA ALA A 106 -8.22 -9.13 -1.86
C ALA A 106 -8.06 -8.02 -2.91
N LEU A 107 -8.61 -8.22 -4.12
CA LEU A 107 -8.59 -7.20 -5.16
C LEU A 107 -9.42 -5.96 -4.79
N ALA A 108 -10.59 -6.13 -4.18
CA ALA A 108 -11.41 -5.02 -3.70
C ALA A 108 -10.67 -4.10 -2.71
N GLN A 109 -9.74 -4.66 -1.94
CA GLN A 109 -8.97 -3.98 -0.89
C GLN A 109 -7.57 -3.57 -1.35
N ALA A 110 -7.17 -3.91 -2.58
CA ALA A 110 -5.84 -3.63 -3.09
C ALA A 110 -5.64 -2.13 -3.40
N ASP A 111 -4.47 -1.62 -3.04
CA ASP A 111 -3.99 -0.30 -3.47
C ASP A 111 -3.44 -0.37 -4.90
N VAL A 112 -2.83 -1.52 -5.24
CA VAL A 112 -2.21 -1.76 -6.54
C VAL A 112 -2.58 -3.13 -7.08
N MET A 113 -3.00 -3.18 -8.34
CA MET A 113 -3.09 -4.41 -9.12
C MET A 113 -1.99 -4.38 -10.19
N ALA A 114 -1.06 -5.33 -10.12
CA ALA A 114 0.02 -5.47 -11.08
C ALA A 114 -0.34 -6.55 -12.10
N VAL A 115 -0.41 -6.15 -13.38
CA VAL A 115 -0.83 -6.97 -14.51
C VAL A 115 0.28 -7.12 -15.53
N SER A 116 0.30 -8.23 -16.27
CA SER A 116 1.25 -8.41 -17.38
C SER A 116 0.88 -7.53 -18.57
N GLY A 117 -0.39 -7.47 -18.92
CA GLY A 117 -0.89 -6.78 -20.10
C GLY A 117 -0.81 -7.62 -21.37
N VAL A 118 -0.97 -6.98 -22.52
CA VAL A 118 -0.96 -7.61 -23.86
C VAL A 118 -2.06 -8.69 -23.99
N ASP A 119 -3.23 -8.40 -23.44
CA ASP A 119 -4.40 -9.33 -23.41
C ASP A 119 -4.11 -10.71 -22.76
N LEU A 120 -3.11 -10.81 -21.89
CA LEU A 120 -2.78 -12.08 -21.24
C LEU A 120 -3.85 -12.47 -20.22
N GLU A 121 -4.39 -11.50 -19.48
CA GLU A 121 -5.34 -11.72 -18.39
C GLU A 121 -6.75 -11.33 -18.81
N HIS A 122 -7.43 -12.19 -19.57
CA HIS A 122 -8.82 -11.94 -20.04
C HIS A 122 -9.86 -11.81 -18.93
N PHE A 123 -9.57 -12.33 -17.73
CA PHE A 123 -10.48 -12.24 -16.58
C PHE A 123 -10.51 -10.85 -15.93
N LEU A 124 -9.59 -9.94 -16.30
CA LEU A 124 -9.41 -8.66 -15.59
C LEU A 124 -10.62 -7.74 -15.68
N ASP A 125 -11.26 -7.65 -16.84
CA ASP A 125 -12.41 -6.74 -17.03
C ASP A 125 -13.53 -7.09 -16.05
N ASP A 126 -13.90 -8.37 -15.99
CA ASP A 126 -14.93 -8.86 -15.08
C ASP A 126 -14.47 -8.78 -13.62
N ALA A 127 -13.20 -9.04 -13.35
CA ALA A 127 -12.62 -8.99 -12.01
C ALA A 127 -12.64 -7.58 -11.43
N VAL A 128 -12.24 -6.57 -12.21
CA VAL A 128 -12.25 -5.16 -11.78
C VAL A 128 -13.67 -4.69 -11.49
N VAL A 129 -14.62 -5.00 -12.38
CA VAL A 129 -16.02 -4.62 -12.20
C VAL A 129 -16.66 -5.34 -11.00
N SER A 130 -16.47 -6.65 -10.90
CA SER A 130 -17.12 -7.47 -9.85
C SER A 130 -16.55 -7.23 -8.46
N SER A 131 -15.24 -6.95 -8.35
CA SER A 131 -14.61 -6.65 -7.07
C SER A 131 -14.88 -5.23 -6.58
N GLY A 132 -15.20 -4.29 -7.50
CA GLY A 132 -15.27 -2.87 -7.20
C GLY A 132 -13.90 -2.25 -6.89
N PHE A 133 -12.81 -2.79 -7.45
CA PHE A 133 -11.44 -2.30 -7.31
C PHE A 133 -11.34 -0.80 -7.59
N LYS A 134 -10.66 -0.07 -6.71
CA LYS A 134 -10.47 1.40 -6.80
C LYS A 134 -9.00 1.80 -6.73
N GLY A 135 -8.12 0.83 -6.64
CA GLY A 135 -6.68 1.06 -6.57
C GLY A 135 -6.09 1.46 -7.93
N ARG A 136 -4.79 1.39 -8.03
CA ARG A 136 -4.04 1.69 -9.25
C ARG A 136 -3.68 0.41 -9.99
N MET A 137 -3.95 0.34 -11.29
CA MET A 137 -3.42 -0.70 -12.17
C MET A 137 -2.02 -0.33 -12.66
N VAL A 138 -1.09 -1.26 -12.55
CA VAL A 138 0.28 -1.15 -13.07
C VAL A 138 0.49 -2.24 -14.11
N VAL A 139 0.67 -1.83 -15.37
CA VAL A 139 0.88 -2.75 -16.50
C VAL A 139 2.39 -2.93 -16.71
N THR A 140 2.89 -4.14 -16.46
CA THR A 140 4.35 -4.41 -16.43
C THR A 140 4.97 -4.45 -17.83
N SER A 141 4.21 -4.81 -18.87
CA SER A 141 4.65 -4.69 -20.28
C SER A 141 4.63 -3.26 -20.80
N GLY A 142 3.94 -2.33 -20.12
CA GLY A 142 3.65 -0.98 -20.60
C GLY A 142 2.49 -0.92 -21.60
N VAL A 143 1.91 -2.06 -21.98
CA VAL A 143 0.84 -2.21 -22.98
C VAL A 143 -0.27 -3.05 -22.38
N LEU A 144 -1.50 -2.52 -22.29
CA LEU A 144 -2.61 -3.25 -21.68
C LEU A 144 -3.20 -4.27 -22.66
N THR A 145 -3.44 -3.85 -23.90
CA THR A 145 -4.06 -4.70 -24.94
C THR A 145 -3.13 -4.89 -26.14
N ALA A 146 -3.35 -5.95 -26.92
CA ALA A 146 -2.61 -6.17 -28.17
C ALA A 146 -2.88 -5.07 -29.21
N ALA A 147 -4.02 -4.38 -29.11
CA ALA A 147 -4.37 -3.26 -29.99
C ALA A 147 -3.51 -2.00 -29.75
N ASP A 148 -2.81 -1.92 -28.61
CA ASP A 148 -1.96 -0.78 -28.24
C ASP A 148 -0.52 -0.91 -28.80
N ILE A 149 -0.22 -2.03 -29.50
CA ILE A 149 1.06 -2.27 -30.17
C ILE A 149 0.98 -1.79 -31.62
#